data_b09b834df47e385a2451d9730fdf1989
#
_entry.id   b09b834df47e385a2451d9730fdf1989
#
_cell.length_a   1.000
_cell.length_b   1.000
_cell.length_c   1.000
_cell.angle_alpha   90.00
_cell.angle_beta   90.00
_cell.angle_gamma   90.00
#
_symmetry.space_group_name_H-M   'P 1'
#
loop_
_entity.id
_entity.type
_entity.pdbx_description
1 polymer ?
#
loop_
_entity_poly.entity_id
_entity_poly.type
_entity_poly.pdbx_seq_one_letter_code
_entity_poly.pdbx_strand_id
1 'polypeptide(L)'
;ISYQCYGPAVMRFPYEQFVKDGEAAVAYGIPKNKLVMGVPFYGSTGSLIAAYCDFVNDGLATTNEDTYTYKGNTYTFNSIETIRKKARYVCEEDYAGIMSWDLATDIDITNNKSLLKVIKEEFEYYANPTE
;
A
#
# COMPACT_ATOMS: atom_id res chain seq x y z
N ILE A 1 -1.07 -8.91 -15.19
CA ILE A 1 -0.77 -7.51 -15.49
C ILE A 1 -0.67 -6.75 -14.17
N SER A 2 0.45 -6.08 -13.96
CA SER A 2 0.69 -5.28 -12.76
C SER A 2 0.46 -3.80 -13.07
N TYR A 3 -0.37 -3.16 -12.27
CA TYR A 3 -0.60 -1.72 -12.37
C TYR A 3 0.10 -1.05 -11.19
N GLN A 4 1.08 -0.22 -11.48
CA GLN A 4 1.84 0.49 -10.45
C GLN A 4 1.08 1.72 -9.99
N CYS A 5 0.39 1.60 -8.85
CA CYS A 5 -0.40 2.69 -8.27
C CYS A 5 0.47 3.50 -7.28
N TYR A 6 1.67 3.82 -7.70
CA TYR A 6 2.64 4.57 -6.91
C TYR A 6 3.67 5.20 -7.86
N GLY A 7 4.60 5.91 -7.30
CA GLY A 7 5.67 6.60 -8.01
C GLY A 7 6.16 7.73 -7.12
N PRO A 8 6.96 8.67 -7.61
CA PRO A 8 7.34 9.82 -6.81
C PRO A 8 6.20 10.80 -6.62
N ALA A 9 5.17 10.77 -7.49
CA ALA A 9 4.04 11.70 -7.42
C ALA A 9 3.09 11.30 -6.29
N VAL A 10 3.02 12.14 -5.26
CA VAL A 10 2.24 11.85 -4.05
C VAL A 10 0.74 11.72 -4.31
N MET A 11 0.24 12.31 -5.39
CA MET A 11 -1.17 12.23 -5.76
C MET A 11 -1.62 10.80 -6.09
N ARG A 12 -0.68 9.89 -6.31
CA ARG A 12 -0.97 8.50 -6.63
C ARG A 12 -1.10 7.60 -5.40
N PHE A 13 -0.79 8.12 -4.21
CA PHE A 13 -0.73 7.33 -2.97
C PHE A 13 -2.09 7.10 -2.31
N PRO A 14 -3.07 8.05 -2.34
CA PRO A 14 -4.30 7.88 -1.58
C PRO A 14 -5.11 6.66 -2.00
N TYR A 15 -5.86 6.10 -1.05
CA TYR A 15 -6.76 4.98 -1.29
C TYR A 15 -7.78 5.29 -2.40
N GLU A 16 -8.36 6.48 -2.40
CA GLU A 16 -9.36 6.88 -3.40
C GLU A 16 -8.79 6.84 -4.82
N GLN A 17 -7.53 7.23 -4.97
CA GLN A 17 -6.86 7.15 -6.28
C GLN A 17 -6.59 5.69 -6.67
N PHE A 18 -6.26 4.84 -5.70
CA PHE A 18 -6.05 3.42 -5.93
C PHE A 18 -7.32 2.76 -6.49
N VAL A 19 -8.48 3.09 -5.91
CA VAL A 19 -9.77 2.59 -6.39
C VAL A 19 -10.02 3.04 -7.82
N LYS A 20 -9.79 4.33 -8.12
CA LYS A 20 -9.95 4.86 -9.48
C LYS A 20 -9.03 4.18 -10.48
N ASP A 21 -7.80 3.90 -10.08
CA ASP A 21 -6.82 3.21 -10.93
C ASP A 21 -7.30 1.80 -11.28
N GLY A 22 -7.84 1.08 -10.30
CA GLY A 22 -8.39 -0.26 -10.53
C GLY A 22 -9.59 -0.23 -11.45
N GLU A 23 -10.51 0.69 -11.21
CA GLU A 23 -11.70 0.85 -12.04
C GLU A 23 -11.33 1.22 -13.48
N ALA A 24 -10.34 2.10 -13.66
CA ALA A 24 -9.86 2.50 -14.97
C ALA A 24 -9.24 1.33 -15.72
N ALA A 25 -8.47 0.48 -15.04
CA ALA A 25 -7.85 -0.70 -15.64
C ALA A 25 -8.91 -1.68 -16.14
N VAL A 26 -9.94 -1.92 -15.34
CA VAL A 26 -11.04 -2.81 -15.71
C VAL A 26 -11.84 -2.22 -16.89
N ALA A 27 -12.11 -0.91 -16.86
CA ALA A 27 -12.82 -0.23 -17.94
C ALA A 27 -12.03 -0.26 -19.25
N TYR A 28 -10.69 -0.27 -19.15
CA TYR A 28 -9.82 -0.37 -20.33
C TYR A 28 -9.88 -1.76 -20.96
N GLY A 29 -10.29 -2.78 -20.21
CA GLY A 29 -10.44 -4.13 -20.73
C GLY A 29 -9.61 -5.20 -20.02
N ILE A 30 -8.93 -4.86 -18.94
CA ILE A 30 -8.14 -5.84 -18.19
C ILE A 30 -9.09 -6.67 -17.33
N PRO A 31 -9.11 -8.01 -17.48
CA PRO A 31 -9.93 -8.86 -16.62
C PRO A 31 -9.49 -8.74 -15.15
N LYS A 32 -10.45 -8.65 -14.23
CA LYS A 32 -10.17 -8.51 -12.81
C LYS A 32 -9.20 -9.60 -12.29
N ASN A 33 -9.40 -10.83 -12.72
CA ASN A 33 -8.58 -11.97 -12.26
C ASN A 33 -7.16 -11.97 -12.84
N LYS A 34 -6.81 -10.98 -13.64
CA LYS A 34 -5.46 -10.81 -14.19
C LYS A 34 -4.83 -9.48 -13.78
N LEU A 35 -5.51 -8.72 -12.92
CA LEU A 35 -5.04 -7.41 -12.49
C LEU A 35 -4.36 -7.53 -11.13
N VAL A 36 -3.08 -7.13 -11.07
CA VAL A 36 -2.32 -7.02 -9.83
C VAL A 36 -2.11 -5.54 -9.56
N MET A 37 -2.54 -5.08 -8.39
CA MET A 37 -2.46 -3.67 -8.02
C MET A 37 -1.21 -3.41 -7.18
N GLY A 38 -0.46 -2.36 -7.52
CA GLY A 38 0.78 -2.02 -6.83
C GLY A 38 0.59 -1.03 -5.70
N VAL A 39 1.30 -1.24 -4.59
CA VAL A 39 1.28 -0.34 -3.44
C VAL A 39 2.71 0.07 -3.07
N PRO A 40 2.90 1.30 -2.53
CA PRO A 40 4.23 1.74 -2.10
C PRO A 40 4.51 1.34 -0.65
N PHE A 41 5.73 0.88 -0.39
CA PHE A 41 6.24 0.68 0.96
C PHE A 41 7.24 1.78 1.31
N TYR A 42 7.06 2.96 0.76
CA TYR A 42 7.95 4.11 0.97
C TYR A 42 7.12 5.39 1.01
N GLY A 43 7.75 6.47 1.47
CA GLY A 43 7.16 7.79 1.43
C GLY A 43 7.84 8.68 0.40
N SER A 44 7.12 9.70 -0.06
CA SER A 44 7.60 10.65 -1.05
C SER A 44 7.20 12.07 -0.69
N THR A 45 8.07 13.03 -1.02
CA THR A 45 7.72 14.45 -0.96
C THR A 45 7.33 14.98 -2.34
N GLY A 46 7.43 14.11 -3.37
CA GLY A 46 7.34 14.50 -4.77
C GLY A 46 8.72 14.54 -5.43
N SER A 47 9.77 14.70 -4.65
CA SER A 47 11.16 14.72 -5.14
C SER A 47 12.10 13.85 -4.30
N LEU A 48 11.84 13.71 -3.00
CA LEU A 48 12.64 12.87 -2.11
C LEU A 48 11.86 11.61 -1.74
N ILE A 49 12.57 10.51 -1.57
CA ILE A 49 12.00 9.21 -1.21
C ILE A 49 12.64 8.76 0.11
N ALA A 50 11.83 8.19 1.00
CA ALA A 50 12.33 7.60 2.24
C ALA A 50 11.59 6.29 2.50
N ALA A 51 12.30 5.31 3.07
CA ALA A 51 11.73 4.00 3.34
C ALA A 51 10.74 4.07 4.50
N TYR A 52 9.67 3.29 4.42
CA TYR A 52 8.70 3.18 5.51
C TYR A 52 9.37 2.72 6.81
N CYS A 53 10.30 1.76 6.72
CA CYS A 53 10.99 1.27 7.92
C CYS A 53 11.76 2.38 8.65
N ASP A 54 12.24 3.39 7.91
CA ASP A 54 12.91 4.53 8.53
C ASP A 54 11.95 5.33 9.41
N PHE A 55 10.70 5.48 8.97
CA PHE A 55 9.67 6.15 9.76
C PHE A 55 9.36 5.38 11.05
N VAL A 56 9.23 4.07 10.95
CA VAL A 56 8.98 3.21 12.11
C VAL A 56 10.14 3.30 13.11
N ASN A 57 11.37 3.23 12.62
CA ASN A 57 12.56 3.33 13.45
C ASN A 57 12.73 4.73 14.05
N ASP A 58 12.18 5.75 13.42
CA ASP A 58 12.21 7.13 13.91
C ASP A 58 11.09 7.42 14.92
N GLY A 59 10.20 6.46 15.17
CA GLY A 59 9.16 6.58 16.18
C GLY A 59 7.74 6.76 15.69
N LEU A 60 7.47 6.38 14.43
CA LEU A 60 6.10 6.44 13.89
C LEU A 60 5.15 5.70 14.83
N ALA A 61 4.17 6.41 15.39
CA ALA A 61 3.24 5.87 16.38
C ALA A 61 1.84 5.67 15.81
N THR A 62 1.44 6.48 14.83
CA THR A 62 0.08 6.40 14.27
C THR A 62 -0.01 5.29 13.23
N THR A 63 -1.22 4.76 13.06
CA THR A 63 -1.50 3.71 12.07
C THR A 63 -2.46 4.17 10.98
N ASN A 64 -2.96 5.40 11.08
CA ASN A 64 -4.03 5.90 10.22
C ASN A 64 -3.72 7.23 9.53
N GLU A 65 -2.53 7.77 9.70
CA GLU A 65 -2.12 9.00 9.02
C GLU A 65 -1.12 8.67 7.93
N ASP A 66 -1.35 9.22 6.73
CA ASP A 66 -0.55 8.94 5.55
C ASP A 66 0.55 9.97 5.32
N THR A 67 0.90 10.71 6.36
CA THR A 67 2.02 11.67 6.32
C THR A 67 2.89 11.52 7.56
N TYR A 68 4.19 11.73 7.38
CA TYR A 68 5.15 11.69 8.48
C TYR A 68 6.28 12.67 8.20
N THR A 69 6.66 13.46 9.21
CA THR A 69 7.79 14.37 9.09
C THR A 69 9.05 13.65 9.56
N TYR A 70 9.99 13.49 8.66
CA TYR A 70 11.23 12.76 8.88
C TYR A 70 12.40 13.61 8.41
N LYS A 71 13.36 13.87 9.32
CA LYS A 71 14.55 14.69 9.04
C LYS A 71 14.20 16.03 8.38
N GLY A 72 13.15 16.68 8.88
CA GLY A 72 12.75 18.00 8.43
C GLY A 72 11.90 18.07 7.17
N ASN A 73 11.57 16.91 6.57
CA ASN A 73 10.72 16.83 5.38
C ASN A 73 9.45 16.05 5.69
N THR A 74 8.33 16.51 5.15
CA THR A 74 7.06 15.80 5.30
C THR A 74 6.82 14.88 4.11
N TYR A 75 6.75 13.58 4.37
CA TYR A 75 6.54 12.55 3.36
C TYR A 75 5.10 12.08 3.36
N THR A 76 4.56 11.82 2.17
CA THR A 76 3.30 11.12 2.01
C THR A 76 3.62 9.64 1.78
N PHE A 77 2.89 8.76 2.45
CA PHE A 77 3.10 7.32 2.35
C PHE A 77 1.75 6.62 2.57
N ASN A 78 1.75 5.28 2.58
CA ASN A 78 0.56 4.54 2.93
C ASN A 78 0.74 3.94 4.33
N SER A 79 -0.11 4.38 5.26
CA SER A 79 -0.13 3.87 6.63
C SER A 79 -0.70 2.44 6.67
N ILE A 80 -0.62 1.80 7.82
CA ILE A 80 -1.19 0.47 8.05
C ILE A 80 -2.66 0.45 7.64
N GLU A 81 -3.44 1.45 8.05
CA GLU A 81 -4.87 1.50 7.72
C GLU A 81 -5.12 1.65 6.22
N THR A 82 -4.33 2.46 5.53
CA THR A 82 -4.47 2.64 4.08
C THR A 82 -4.09 1.36 3.33
N ILE A 83 -3.00 0.70 3.73
CA ILE A 83 -2.61 -0.58 3.12
C ILE A 83 -3.68 -1.63 3.37
N ARG A 84 -4.25 -1.66 4.58
CA ARG A 84 -5.33 -2.59 4.90
C ARG A 84 -6.56 -2.36 4.01
N LYS A 85 -6.95 -1.11 3.81
CA LYS A 85 -8.05 -0.75 2.92
C LYS A 85 -7.80 -1.20 1.48
N LYS A 86 -6.58 -0.99 1.00
CA LYS A 86 -6.18 -1.37 -0.36
C LYS A 86 -6.20 -2.88 -0.54
N ALA A 87 -5.66 -3.62 0.42
CA ALA A 87 -5.66 -5.09 0.38
C ALA A 87 -7.09 -5.63 0.42
N ARG A 88 -7.92 -5.07 1.28
CA ARG A 88 -9.32 -5.45 1.39
C ARG A 88 -10.07 -5.21 0.07
N TYR A 89 -9.84 -4.05 -0.53
CA TYR A 89 -10.46 -3.71 -1.81
C TYR A 89 -10.08 -4.72 -2.90
N VAL A 90 -8.80 -5.07 -2.99
CA VAL A 90 -8.31 -6.06 -3.97
C VAL A 90 -9.02 -7.41 -3.76
N CYS A 91 -9.17 -7.84 -2.52
CA CYS A 91 -9.85 -9.09 -2.21
C CYS A 91 -11.34 -9.03 -2.56
N GLU A 92 -12.01 -7.94 -2.22
CA GLU A 92 -13.44 -7.78 -2.46
C GLU A 92 -13.78 -7.68 -3.94
N GLU A 93 -12.88 -7.10 -4.73
CA GLU A 93 -13.07 -6.98 -6.19
C GLU A 93 -12.59 -8.21 -6.96
N ASP A 94 -12.03 -9.19 -6.28
CA ASP A 94 -11.48 -10.41 -6.91
C ASP A 94 -10.36 -10.10 -7.93
N TYR A 95 -9.56 -9.09 -7.66
CA TYR A 95 -8.36 -8.84 -8.44
C TYR A 95 -7.33 -9.95 -8.17
N ALA A 96 -6.35 -10.09 -9.07
CA ALA A 96 -5.38 -11.19 -8.98
C ALA A 96 -4.46 -11.09 -7.77
N GLY A 97 -4.16 -9.89 -7.30
CA GLY A 97 -3.29 -9.72 -6.14
C GLY A 97 -2.75 -8.32 -5.98
N ILE A 98 -1.81 -8.20 -5.06
CA ILE A 98 -1.09 -6.96 -4.77
C ILE A 98 0.40 -7.21 -4.99
N MET A 99 1.08 -6.22 -5.60
CA MET A 99 2.54 -6.17 -5.56
C MET A 99 2.96 -4.95 -4.77
N SER A 100 4.14 -4.98 -4.19
CA SER A 100 4.66 -3.88 -3.40
C SER A 100 6.01 -3.41 -3.94
N TRP A 101 6.31 -2.14 -3.77
CA TRP A 101 7.64 -1.61 -3.97
C TRP A 101 8.09 -0.94 -2.68
N ASP A 102 9.07 -1.46 -1.98
CA ASP A 102 9.54 -2.83 -2.16
C ASP A 102 9.72 -3.45 -0.78
N LEU A 103 10.01 -4.73 -0.74
CA LEU A 103 10.11 -5.46 0.52
C LEU A 103 11.23 -4.93 1.41
N ALA A 104 12.30 -4.42 0.81
CA ALA A 104 13.44 -3.87 1.56
C ALA A 104 13.10 -2.57 2.30
N THR A 105 12.03 -1.88 1.90
CA THR A 105 11.62 -0.62 2.54
C THR A 105 10.54 -0.81 3.61
N ASP A 106 9.99 -2.03 3.73
CA ASP A 106 9.11 -2.37 4.85
C ASP A 106 9.95 -2.68 6.09
N ILE A 107 9.30 -2.66 7.24
CA ILE A 107 9.93 -3.16 8.47
C ILE A 107 9.77 -4.69 8.52
N ASP A 108 10.60 -5.36 9.31
CA ASP A 108 10.55 -6.82 9.43
C ASP A 108 9.13 -7.32 9.72
N ILE A 109 8.72 -8.42 9.08
CA ILE A 109 7.36 -8.96 9.18
C ILE A 109 6.98 -9.36 10.62
N THR A 110 7.97 -9.57 11.48
CA THR A 110 7.71 -9.85 12.89
C THR A 110 7.32 -8.59 13.66
N ASN A 111 7.51 -7.41 13.08
CA ASN A 111 7.10 -6.15 13.70
C ASN A 111 5.62 -5.91 13.40
N ASN A 112 4.86 -5.47 14.42
CA ASN A 112 3.42 -5.21 14.27
C ASN A 112 3.11 -4.10 13.27
N LYS A 113 4.09 -3.30 12.89
CA LYS A 113 3.92 -2.22 11.92
C LYS A 113 4.29 -2.61 10.49
N SER A 114 4.66 -3.87 10.23
CA SER A 114 4.98 -4.32 8.87
C SER A 114 3.76 -4.19 7.94
N LEU A 115 3.96 -3.57 6.79
CA LEU A 115 2.91 -3.41 5.80
C LEU A 115 2.63 -4.73 5.07
N LEU A 116 3.65 -5.52 4.84
CA LEU A 116 3.48 -6.85 4.24
C LEU A 116 2.64 -7.75 5.14
N LYS A 117 2.86 -7.66 6.45
CA LYS A 117 2.06 -8.41 7.43
C LYS A 117 0.58 -8.07 7.31
N VAL A 118 0.25 -6.81 7.13
CA VAL A 118 -1.14 -6.35 6.98
C VAL A 118 -1.76 -6.95 5.73
N ILE A 119 -1.04 -6.93 4.61
CA ILE A 119 -1.52 -7.52 3.35
C ILE A 119 -1.75 -9.01 3.53
N LYS A 120 -0.80 -9.70 4.16
CA LYS A 120 -0.90 -11.14 4.43
C LYS A 120 -2.14 -11.45 5.26
N GLU A 121 -2.39 -10.70 6.32
CA GLU A 121 -3.55 -10.89 7.19
C GLU A 121 -4.87 -10.75 6.42
N GLU A 122 -4.99 -9.75 5.56
CA GLU A 122 -6.21 -9.55 4.79
C GLU A 122 -6.43 -10.67 3.77
N PHE A 123 -5.37 -11.09 3.07
CA PHE A 123 -5.47 -12.16 2.10
C PHE A 123 -5.81 -13.49 2.75
N GLU A 124 -5.25 -13.78 3.93
CA GLU A 124 -5.57 -14.99 4.68
C GLU A 124 -7.04 -14.98 5.15
N TYR A 125 -7.52 -13.83 5.59
CA TYR A 125 -8.91 -13.68 6.01
C TYR A 125 -9.88 -14.00 4.86
N TYR A 126 -9.62 -13.45 3.66
CA TYR A 126 -10.51 -13.68 2.51
C TYR A 126 -10.35 -15.07 1.89
N ALA A 127 -9.19 -15.69 2.04
CA ALA A 127 -8.98 -17.06 1.57
C ALA A 127 -9.67 -18.08 2.51
N ASN A 128 -9.67 -17.81 3.82
CA ASN A 128 -10.25 -18.69 4.84
C ASN A 128 -11.04 -17.86 5.84
N PRO A 129 -12.20 -17.30 5.42
CA PRO A 129 -12.97 -16.46 6.32
C PRO A 129 -13.46 -17.25 7.52
N THR A 130 -13.20 -16.71 8.71
CA THR A 130 -13.72 -17.25 9.97
C THR A 130 -14.87 -16.38 10.42
N GLU A 131 -15.90 -17.01 10.99
CA GLU A 131 -17.07 -16.30 11.51
C GLU A 131 -16.73 -15.32 12.62
#